data_4ed0b74e826e89ace4fff834757a6334
#
_entry.id   4ed0b74e826e89ace4fff834757a6334
#
_cell.length_a   1.000
_cell.length_b   1.000
_cell.length_c   1.000
_cell.angle_alpha   90.00
_cell.angle_beta   90.00
_cell.angle_gamma   90.00
#
_symmetry.space_group_name_H-M   'P 1'
#
loop_
_entity.id
_entity.type
_entity.pdbx_description
1 polymer ?
#
loop_
_entity_poly.entity_id
_entity_poly.type
_entity_poly.pdbx_seq_one_letter_code
_entity_poly.pdbx_strand_id
1 'polypeptide(L)'
;MAKAITAALATADRYPDPLCRALRAKLAVHETVPAAHILCGNGAADLIFRLVWAAKPRTALLPAPTFAEYAAALETAGCTVRRHFLQEKEDFAVTEAFVSAVDEDTDMVFLCQPNNPTGQLTPLPLVEALLRRCEACGALLVVDECFLDFLPESEVLSAKKLLASPNLIILKAVSYTHLTLPTTPYV
;
A
#
# COMPACT_ATOMS: atom_id res chain seq x y z
N MET A 1 10.57 -14.54 -17.04
CA MET A 1 9.12 -14.26 -17.11
C MET A 1 8.47 -14.89 -18.34
N ALA A 2 8.83 -14.55 -19.60
CA ALA A 2 8.19 -15.07 -20.83
C ALA A 2 8.04 -16.60 -20.85
N LYS A 3 9.10 -17.37 -20.56
CA LYS A 3 9.04 -18.84 -20.49
C LYS A 3 8.00 -19.37 -19.50
N ALA A 4 7.84 -18.72 -18.34
CA ALA A 4 6.86 -19.13 -17.33
C ALA A 4 5.42 -18.85 -17.79
N ILE A 5 5.20 -17.71 -18.45
CA ILE A 5 3.90 -17.36 -19.04
C ILE A 5 3.53 -18.37 -20.15
N THR A 6 4.47 -18.67 -21.06
CA THR A 6 4.25 -19.66 -22.13
C THR A 6 3.92 -21.04 -21.56
N ALA A 7 4.61 -21.48 -20.51
CA ALA A 7 4.32 -22.74 -19.85
C ALA A 7 2.94 -22.76 -19.18
N ALA A 8 2.50 -21.64 -18.62
CA ALA A 8 1.19 -21.52 -17.99
C ALA A 8 0.02 -21.59 -18.98
N LEU A 9 0.23 -21.26 -20.26
CA LEU A 9 -0.81 -21.38 -21.30
C LEU A 9 -1.34 -22.82 -21.45
N ALA A 10 -0.53 -23.83 -21.15
CA ALA A 10 -0.97 -25.23 -21.19
C ALA A 10 -2.07 -25.58 -20.17
N THR A 11 -2.33 -24.71 -19.22
CA THR A 11 -3.37 -24.88 -18.19
C THR A 11 -4.37 -23.74 -18.15
N ALA A 12 -4.39 -22.88 -19.18
CA ALA A 12 -5.26 -21.70 -19.26
C ALA A 12 -6.76 -22.05 -19.37
N ASP A 13 -7.09 -23.29 -19.72
CA ASP A 13 -8.45 -23.86 -19.76
C ASP A 13 -8.99 -24.22 -18.37
N ARG A 14 -8.16 -24.15 -17.33
CA ARG A 14 -8.55 -24.51 -15.96
C ARG A 14 -8.89 -23.28 -15.13
N TYR A 15 -9.86 -23.42 -14.20
CA TYR A 15 -10.10 -22.37 -13.22
C TYR A 15 -8.87 -22.14 -12.36
N PRO A 16 -8.46 -20.87 -12.15
CA PRO A 16 -7.35 -20.56 -11.25
C PRO A 16 -7.71 -20.90 -9.79
N ASP A 17 -6.69 -21.11 -8.97
CA ASP A 17 -6.88 -21.26 -7.52
C ASP A 17 -7.33 -19.90 -6.92
N PRO A 18 -8.59 -19.78 -6.45
CA PRO A 18 -9.12 -18.50 -5.95
C PRO A 18 -8.42 -18.01 -4.68
N LEU A 19 -7.71 -18.91 -3.98
CA LEU A 19 -6.96 -18.57 -2.78
C LEU A 19 -5.47 -18.31 -3.04
N CYS A 20 -5.02 -18.43 -4.29
CA CYS A 20 -3.63 -18.22 -4.70
C CYS A 20 -2.62 -18.97 -3.81
N ARG A 21 -2.93 -20.21 -3.35
CA ARG A 21 -2.19 -20.93 -2.32
C ARG A 21 -0.70 -21.10 -2.66
N ALA A 22 -0.40 -21.49 -3.91
CA ALA A 22 0.98 -21.68 -4.35
C ALA A 22 1.77 -20.36 -4.39
N LEU A 23 1.14 -19.28 -4.83
CA LEU A 23 1.75 -17.95 -4.84
C LEU A 23 1.98 -17.43 -3.43
N ARG A 24 0.96 -17.53 -2.56
CA ARG A 24 1.06 -17.12 -1.15
C ARG A 24 2.16 -17.87 -0.40
N ALA A 25 2.32 -19.18 -0.65
CA ALA A 25 3.40 -19.95 -0.05
C ALA A 25 4.80 -19.45 -0.48
N LYS A 26 4.98 -19.12 -1.76
CA LYS A 26 6.23 -18.56 -2.27
C LYS A 26 6.50 -17.15 -1.72
N LEU A 27 5.48 -16.30 -1.70
CA LEU A 27 5.59 -14.96 -1.12
C LEU A 27 5.89 -15.00 0.37
N ALA A 28 5.32 -15.95 1.11
CA ALA A 28 5.59 -16.12 2.53
C ALA A 28 7.08 -16.39 2.82
N VAL A 29 7.72 -17.19 1.98
CA VAL A 29 9.17 -17.45 2.07
C VAL A 29 9.96 -16.19 1.67
N HIS A 30 9.59 -15.54 0.57
CA HIS A 30 10.29 -14.36 0.05
C HIS A 30 10.21 -13.18 1.04
N GLU A 31 9.02 -12.89 1.53
CA GLU A 31 8.77 -11.77 2.44
C GLU A 31 9.06 -12.09 3.91
N THR A 32 9.34 -13.35 4.23
CA THR A 32 9.57 -13.82 5.61
C THR A 32 8.37 -13.53 6.53
N VAL A 33 7.14 -13.74 6.01
CA VAL A 33 5.89 -13.56 6.75
C VAL A 33 5.00 -14.81 6.61
N PRO A 34 4.11 -15.10 7.57
CA PRO A 34 3.19 -16.25 7.44
C PRO A 34 2.28 -16.11 6.22
N ALA A 35 2.07 -17.21 5.48
CA ALA A 35 1.18 -17.22 4.31
C ALA A 35 -0.27 -16.80 4.64
N ALA A 36 -0.70 -16.98 5.89
CA ALA A 36 -2.01 -16.53 6.37
C ALA A 36 -2.15 -15.00 6.38
N HIS A 37 -1.04 -14.27 6.45
CA HIS A 37 -1.01 -12.80 6.43
C HIS A 37 -0.92 -12.22 5.01
N ILE A 38 -0.92 -13.05 3.98
CA ILE A 38 -0.80 -12.60 2.58
C ILE A 38 -2.14 -12.74 1.86
N LEU A 39 -2.60 -11.65 1.28
CA LEU A 39 -3.71 -11.62 0.33
C LEU A 39 -3.19 -11.22 -1.05
N CYS A 40 -3.54 -11.97 -2.08
CA CYS A 40 -3.20 -11.65 -3.46
C CYS A 40 -4.38 -10.99 -4.18
N GLY A 41 -4.06 -10.06 -5.10
CA GLY A 41 -5.03 -9.37 -5.95
C GLY A 41 -4.45 -9.07 -7.33
N ASN A 42 -5.28 -8.50 -8.19
CA ASN A 42 -4.91 -8.14 -9.56
C ASN A 42 -4.34 -6.71 -9.61
N GLY A 43 -3.15 -6.53 -9.01
CA GLY A 43 -2.49 -5.25 -8.83
C GLY A 43 -2.93 -4.54 -7.54
N ALA A 44 -2.22 -3.44 -7.20
CA ALA A 44 -2.47 -2.69 -5.97
C ALA A 44 -3.87 -2.06 -5.94
N ALA A 45 -4.37 -1.56 -7.07
CA ALA A 45 -5.69 -0.95 -7.14
C ALA A 45 -6.81 -1.91 -6.72
N ASP A 46 -6.81 -3.16 -7.21
CA ASP A 46 -7.77 -4.19 -6.78
C ASP A 46 -7.76 -4.37 -5.25
N LEU A 47 -6.57 -4.44 -4.66
CA LEU A 47 -6.41 -4.61 -3.21
C LEU A 47 -6.88 -3.36 -2.44
N ILE A 48 -6.59 -2.15 -2.92
CA ILE A 48 -7.04 -0.89 -2.32
C ILE A 48 -8.56 -0.85 -2.26
N PHE A 49 -9.23 -1.08 -3.37
CA PHE A 49 -10.71 -1.06 -3.42
C PHE A 49 -11.30 -2.15 -2.52
N ARG A 50 -10.79 -3.38 -2.59
CA ARG A 50 -11.27 -4.50 -1.75
C ARG A 50 -11.08 -4.23 -0.27
N LEU A 51 -9.93 -3.66 0.12
CA LEU A 51 -9.64 -3.28 1.50
C LEU A 51 -10.63 -2.24 2.01
N VAL A 52 -10.83 -1.16 1.25
CA VAL A 52 -11.77 -0.08 1.61
C VAL A 52 -13.20 -0.62 1.74
N TRP A 53 -13.65 -1.44 0.78
CA TRP A 53 -14.98 -2.06 0.83
C TRP A 53 -15.15 -3.05 1.99
N ALA A 54 -14.09 -3.72 2.41
CA ALA A 54 -14.13 -4.64 3.55
C ALA A 54 -14.12 -3.89 4.88
N ALA A 55 -13.26 -2.87 5.01
CA ALA A 55 -13.09 -2.10 6.24
C ALA A 55 -14.23 -1.07 6.46
N LYS A 56 -14.82 -0.55 5.37
CA LYS A 56 -15.91 0.47 5.39
C LYS A 56 -15.60 1.66 6.31
N PRO A 57 -14.46 2.33 6.12
CA PRO A 57 -14.13 3.48 6.95
C PRO A 57 -15.15 4.61 6.73
N ARG A 58 -15.53 5.31 7.78
CA ARG A 58 -16.38 6.51 7.69
C ARG A 58 -15.58 7.74 7.34
N THR A 59 -14.37 7.82 7.90
CA THR A 59 -13.44 8.92 7.68
C THR A 59 -12.04 8.38 7.45
N ALA A 60 -11.38 8.88 6.40
CA ALA A 60 -9.99 8.57 6.13
C ALA A 60 -9.14 9.83 6.00
N LEU A 61 -7.87 9.74 6.41
CA LEU A 61 -6.89 10.81 6.29
C LEU A 61 -5.85 10.43 5.23
N LEU A 62 -5.62 11.33 4.28
CA LEU A 62 -4.62 11.20 3.23
C LEU A 62 -3.64 12.37 3.26
N PRO A 63 -2.33 12.15 3.03
CA PRO A 63 -1.43 13.24 2.64
C PRO A 63 -1.82 13.73 1.24
N ALA A 64 -1.60 15.00 0.93
CA ALA A 64 -1.85 15.57 -0.40
C ALA A 64 -0.68 16.48 -0.81
N PRO A 65 -0.05 16.22 -1.98
CA PRO A 65 -0.42 15.22 -2.98
C PRO A 65 -0.04 13.77 -2.60
N THR A 66 -0.85 12.80 -3.08
CA THR A 66 -0.56 11.37 -3.01
C THR A 66 -1.26 10.61 -4.15
N PHE A 67 -1.13 9.30 -4.22
CA PHE A 67 -1.71 8.48 -5.28
C PHE A 67 -3.25 8.57 -5.28
N ALA A 68 -3.82 8.88 -6.44
CA ALA A 68 -5.23 9.25 -6.58
C ALA A 68 -6.21 8.09 -6.27
N GLU A 69 -5.79 6.84 -6.47
CA GLU A 69 -6.65 5.66 -6.27
C GLU A 69 -7.12 5.49 -4.82
N TYR A 70 -6.38 6.02 -3.83
CA TYR A 70 -6.84 5.96 -2.43
C TYR A 70 -8.12 6.76 -2.25
N ALA A 71 -8.13 8.02 -2.73
CA ALA A 71 -9.32 8.87 -2.65
C ALA A 71 -10.47 8.27 -3.46
N ALA A 72 -10.20 7.77 -4.68
CA ALA A 72 -11.20 7.16 -5.54
C ALA A 72 -11.88 5.95 -4.86
N ALA A 73 -11.08 5.05 -4.25
CA ALA A 73 -11.63 3.89 -3.55
C ALA A 73 -12.47 4.31 -2.34
N LEU A 74 -11.97 5.24 -1.52
CA LEU A 74 -12.65 5.74 -0.32
C LEU A 74 -13.99 6.44 -0.67
N GLU A 75 -13.98 7.33 -1.65
CA GLU A 75 -15.16 8.06 -2.11
C GLU A 75 -16.22 7.11 -2.70
N THR A 76 -15.79 6.06 -3.43
CA THR A 76 -16.70 5.02 -3.96
C THR A 76 -17.41 4.24 -2.83
N ALA A 77 -16.78 4.10 -1.68
CA ALA A 77 -17.36 3.45 -0.50
C ALA A 77 -18.17 4.41 0.40
N GLY A 78 -18.31 5.68 0.01
CA GLY A 78 -19.01 6.71 0.79
C GLY A 78 -18.22 7.25 1.97
N CYS A 79 -16.89 7.06 1.99
CA CYS A 79 -16.02 7.54 3.05
C CYS A 79 -15.76 9.05 2.90
N THR A 80 -15.74 9.76 4.02
CA THR A 80 -15.29 11.16 4.07
C THR A 80 -13.76 11.21 4.00
N VAL A 81 -13.22 11.81 2.93
CA VAL A 81 -11.78 11.93 2.73
C VAL A 81 -11.27 13.27 3.25
N ARG A 82 -10.48 13.24 4.30
CA ARG A 82 -9.74 14.39 4.83
C ARG A 82 -8.35 14.43 4.18
N ARG A 83 -7.91 15.60 3.76
CA ARG A 83 -6.60 15.79 3.12
C ARG A 83 -5.72 16.68 4.00
N HIS A 84 -4.55 16.18 4.35
CA HIS A 84 -3.48 16.96 4.96
C HIS A 84 -2.53 17.43 3.86
N PHE A 85 -2.52 18.75 3.59
CA PHE A 85 -1.71 19.31 2.52
C PHE A 85 -0.24 19.39 2.94
N LEU A 86 0.60 18.64 2.24
CA LEU A 86 2.05 18.66 2.40
C LEU A 86 2.60 20.01 1.89
N GLN A 87 3.66 20.50 2.51
CA GLN A 87 4.18 21.83 2.26
C GLN A 87 5.38 21.79 1.31
N GLU A 88 5.36 22.68 0.30
CA GLU A 88 6.48 22.83 -0.64
C GLU A 88 7.81 23.18 0.06
N LYS A 89 7.76 24.04 1.09
CA LYS A 89 8.93 24.39 1.92
C LYS A 89 9.57 23.20 2.64
N GLU A 90 8.86 22.08 2.76
CA GLU A 90 9.30 20.80 3.35
C GLU A 90 9.50 19.75 2.25
N ASP A 91 9.61 20.18 1.00
CA ASP A 91 9.75 19.34 -0.19
C ASP A 91 8.66 18.26 -0.27
N PHE A 92 7.44 18.61 0.15
CA PHE A 92 6.28 17.73 0.22
C PHE A 92 6.53 16.45 1.04
N ALA A 93 7.44 16.49 2.01
CA ALA A 93 7.65 15.40 2.93
C ALA A 93 6.51 15.26 3.95
N VAL A 94 6.25 14.02 4.36
CA VAL A 94 5.38 13.75 5.51
C VAL A 94 6.14 14.11 6.79
N THR A 95 5.50 14.86 7.68
CA THR A 95 6.10 15.36 8.93
C THR A 95 5.24 14.97 10.14
N GLU A 96 5.70 15.32 11.34
CA GLU A 96 4.94 15.13 12.60
C GLU A 96 3.58 15.83 12.57
N ALA A 97 3.41 16.87 11.73
CA ALA A 97 2.13 17.52 11.55
C ALA A 97 1.07 16.57 10.94
N PHE A 98 1.48 15.66 10.05
CA PHE A 98 0.59 14.63 9.52
C PHE A 98 0.22 13.60 10.59
N VAL A 99 1.17 13.19 11.43
CA VAL A 99 0.91 12.28 12.56
C VAL A 99 -0.10 12.90 13.50
N SER A 100 0.06 14.18 13.82
CA SER A 100 -0.83 14.94 14.71
C SER A 100 -2.24 15.16 14.13
N ALA A 101 -2.39 15.07 12.79
CA ALA A 101 -3.68 15.21 12.11
C ALA A 101 -4.58 13.96 12.23
N VAL A 102 -4.02 12.83 12.67
CA VAL A 102 -4.80 11.62 12.99
C VAL A 102 -5.49 11.82 14.33
N ASP A 103 -6.79 11.71 14.37
CA ASP A 103 -7.64 11.91 15.55
C ASP A 103 -8.62 10.74 15.76
N GLU A 104 -9.47 10.83 16.78
CA GLU A 104 -10.41 9.78 17.17
C GLU A 104 -11.52 9.55 16.12
N ASP A 105 -11.75 10.51 15.21
CA ASP A 105 -12.69 10.38 14.10
C ASP A 105 -12.07 9.70 12.86
N THR A 106 -10.76 9.42 12.87
CA THR A 106 -10.05 8.79 11.77
C THR A 106 -10.17 7.28 11.85
N ASP A 107 -10.77 6.65 10.84
CA ASP A 107 -10.88 5.18 10.76
C ASP A 107 -9.75 4.56 9.92
N MET A 108 -9.21 5.30 8.93
CA MET A 108 -8.17 4.80 8.02
C MET A 108 -7.20 5.89 7.60
N VAL A 109 -5.92 5.53 7.48
CA VAL A 109 -4.85 6.39 6.97
C VAL A 109 -4.11 5.66 5.86
N PHE A 110 -3.88 6.31 4.73
CA PHE A 110 -2.97 5.81 3.69
C PHE A 110 -1.65 6.59 3.71
N LEU A 111 -0.56 5.87 3.56
CA LEU A 111 0.78 6.41 3.37
C LEU A 111 1.45 5.72 2.19
N CYS A 112 1.76 6.45 1.14
CA CYS A 112 2.51 5.96 -0.01
C CYS A 112 4.02 6.08 0.26
N GLN A 113 4.76 5.00 0.09
CA GLN A 113 6.14 4.88 0.57
C GLN A 113 7.05 4.16 -0.44
N PRO A 114 7.88 4.86 -1.21
CA PRO A 114 7.95 6.32 -1.41
C PRO A 114 6.66 6.92 -1.96
N ASN A 115 6.39 8.20 -1.66
CA ASN A 115 5.15 8.84 -2.07
C ASN A 115 5.09 9.09 -3.60
N ASN A 116 4.00 8.72 -4.22
CA ASN A 116 3.67 9.09 -5.59
C ASN A 116 2.67 10.27 -5.53
N PRO A 117 2.99 11.48 -6.08
CA PRO A 117 4.01 11.73 -7.12
C PRO A 117 5.33 12.34 -6.61
N THR A 118 5.49 12.63 -5.32
CA THR A 118 6.60 13.47 -4.83
C THR A 118 7.94 12.73 -4.77
N GLY A 119 7.92 11.40 -4.75
CA GLY A 119 9.12 10.57 -4.57
C GLY A 119 9.68 10.58 -3.14
N GLN A 120 9.06 11.32 -2.22
CA GLN A 120 9.54 11.45 -0.85
C GLN A 120 9.38 10.14 -0.07
N LEU A 121 10.43 9.79 0.65
CA LEU A 121 10.46 8.64 1.55
C LEU A 121 10.21 9.12 2.99
N THR A 122 9.21 8.55 3.64
CA THR A 122 8.95 8.82 5.06
C THR A 122 9.90 7.97 5.92
N PRO A 123 10.71 8.58 6.80
CA PRO A 123 11.60 7.82 7.67
C PRO A 123 10.84 6.81 8.53
N LEU A 124 11.39 5.59 8.71
CA LEU A 124 10.75 4.52 9.46
C LEU A 124 10.32 4.94 10.88
N PRO A 125 11.11 5.72 11.66
CA PRO A 125 10.66 6.21 12.96
C PRO A 125 9.37 7.05 12.91
N LEU A 126 9.15 7.79 11.81
CA LEU A 126 7.93 8.57 11.62
C LEU A 126 6.75 7.66 11.22
N VAL A 127 7.00 6.61 10.43
CA VAL A 127 6.00 5.57 10.13
C VAL A 127 5.58 4.85 11.41
N GLU A 128 6.53 4.55 12.30
CA GLU A 128 6.25 3.98 13.64
C GLU A 128 5.40 4.93 14.50
N ALA A 129 5.74 6.22 14.50
CA ALA A 129 4.95 7.22 15.23
C ALA A 129 3.52 7.31 14.69
N LEU A 130 3.36 7.31 13.37
CA LEU A 130 2.07 7.30 12.70
C LEU A 130 1.25 6.04 13.06
N LEU A 131 1.89 4.86 13.06
CA LEU A 131 1.24 3.62 13.46
C LEU A 131 0.76 3.67 14.92
N ARG A 132 1.62 4.08 15.84
CA ARG A 132 1.23 4.26 17.25
C ARG A 132 0.06 5.23 17.41
N ARG A 133 0.03 6.30 16.63
CA ARG A 133 -1.09 7.24 16.65
C ARG A 133 -2.37 6.60 16.10
N CYS A 134 -2.28 5.83 15.01
CA CYS A 134 -3.41 5.07 14.46
C CYS A 134 -3.93 4.05 15.50
N GLU A 135 -3.05 3.30 16.16
CA GLU A 135 -3.42 2.36 17.21
C GLU A 135 -4.17 3.05 18.37
N ALA A 136 -3.68 4.21 18.81
CA ALA A 136 -4.31 4.97 19.90
C ALA A 136 -5.73 5.47 19.54
N CYS A 137 -6.01 5.72 18.24
CA CYS A 137 -7.31 6.15 17.74
C CYS A 137 -8.18 5.00 17.22
N GLY A 138 -7.66 3.77 17.17
CA GLY A 138 -8.34 2.61 16.55
C GLY A 138 -8.39 2.66 15.03
N ALA A 139 -7.58 3.52 14.40
CA ALA A 139 -7.48 3.66 12.95
C ALA A 139 -6.63 2.54 12.33
N LEU A 140 -6.89 2.23 11.05
CA LEU A 140 -6.07 1.33 10.25
C LEU A 140 -5.05 2.14 9.46
N LEU A 141 -3.76 1.82 9.58
CA LEU A 141 -2.70 2.37 8.74
C LEU A 141 -2.44 1.45 7.55
N VAL A 142 -2.54 1.99 6.35
CA VAL A 142 -2.21 1.31 5.10
C VAL A 142 -0.96 1.95 4.50
N VAL A 143 0.15 1.22 4.50
CA VAL A 143 1.42 1.66 3.91
C VAL A 143 1.57 1.02 2.55
N ASP A 144 1.63 1.84 1.50
CA ASP A 144 1.79 1.37 0.13
C ASP A 144 3.26 1.41 -0.27
N GLU A 145 3.89 0.25 -0.28
CA GLU A 145 5.30 0.04 -0.62
C GLU A 145 5.50 -0.42 -2.08
N CYS A 146 4.55 -0.16 -2.98
CA CYS A 146 4.66 -0.60 -4.38
C CYS A 146 5.91 -0.07 -5.11
N PHE A 147 6.47 1.05 -4.67
CA PHE A 147 7.70 1.62 -5.23
C PHE A 147 8.95 1.40 -4.36
N LEU A 148 8.79 0.80 -3.18
CA LEU A 148 9.91 0.66 -2.24
C LEU A 148 11.04 -0.24 -2.78
N ASP A 149 10.69 -1.28 -3.53
CA ASP A 149 11.65 -2.24 -4.09
C ASP A 149 12.57 -1.64 -5.19
N PHE A 150 12.35 -0.39 -5.61
CA PHE A 150 13.31 0.37 -6.43
C PHE A 150 14.51 0.89 -5.62
N LEU A 151 14.42 0.90 -4.30
CA LEU A 151 15.49 1.40 -3.44
C LEU A 151 16.41 0.25 -3.02
N PRO A 152 17.75 0.48 -3.02
CA PRO A 152 18.73 -0.56 -2.65
C PRO A 152 18.53 -1.11 -1.23
N GLU A 153 18.00 -0.30 -0.31
CA GLU A 153 17.83 -0.62 1.09
C GLU A 153 16.37 -0.94 1.46
N SER A 154 15.55 -1.39 0.48
CA SER A 154 14.11 -1.62 0.64
C SER A 154 13.76 -2.46 1.87
N GLU A 155 14.52 -3.51 2.16
CA GLU A 155 14.31 -4.38 3.33
C GLU A 155 14.47 -3.65 4.68
N VAL A 156 15.39 -2.67 4.75
CA VAL A 156 15.61 -1.88 5.97
C VAL A 156 14.54 -0.82 6.14
N LEU A 157 14.07 -0.27 5.03
CA LEU A 157 13.12 0.84 4.96
C LEU A 157 11.66 0.38 5.09
N SER A 158 11.39 -0.92 4.87
CA SER A 158 10.05 -1.49 4.90
C SER A 158 9.43 -1.44 6.30
N ALA A 159 8.16 -1.07 6.35
CA ALA A 159 7.31 -1.17 7.54
C ALA A 159 7.00 -2.63 7.95
N LYS A 160 7.51 -3.62 7.22
CA LYS A 160 7.35 -5.06 7.49
C LYS A 160 7.71 -5.46 8.93
N LYS A 161 8.68 -4.76 9.52
CA LYS A 161 9.09 -4.96 10.93
C LYS A 161 7.99 -4.66 11.94
N LEU A 162 6.96 -3.93 11.52
CA LEU A 162 5.85 -3.47 12.36
C LEU A 162 4.59 -4.33 12.19
N LEU A 163 4.62 -5.41 11.37
CA LEU A 163 3.48 -6.29 11.07
C LEU A 163 2.93 -7.07 12.27
N ALA A 164 3.54 -6.95 13.44
CA ALA A 164 2.95 -7.45 14.69
C ALA A 164 1.70 -6.64 15.11
N SER A 165 1.57 -5.41 14.60
CA SER A 165 0.39 -4.57 14.86
C SER A 165 -0.81 -5.03 14.00
N PRO A 166 -1.98 -5.23 14.62
CA PRO A 166 -3.21 -5.53 13.88
C PRO A 166 -3.76 -4.31 13.11
N ASN A 167 -3.22 -3.13 13.39
CA ASN A 167 -3.64 -1.88 12.76
C ASN A 167 -2.78 -1.52 11.53
N LEU A 168 -1.90 -2.42 11.08
CA LEU A 168 -1.04 -2.18 9.92
C LEU A 168 -1.37 -3.12 8.76
N ILE A 169 -1.53 -2.54 7.57
CA ILE A 169 -1.56 -3.26 6.30
C ILE A 169 -0.46 -2.69 5.40
N ILE A 170 0.27 -3.58 4.73
CA ILE A 170 1.27 -3.19 3.73
C ILE A 170 0.80 -3.66 2.36
N LEU A 171 0.79 -2.75 1.40
CA LEU A 171 0.55 -3.06 -0.01
C LEU A 171 1.89 -3.19 -0.73
N LYS A 172 2.03 -4.23 -1.55
CA LYS A 172 3.17 -4.44 -2.44
C LYS A 172 2.66 -4.81 -3.83
N ALA A 173 3.34 -4.38 -4.87
CA ALA A 173 3.03 -4.76 -6.24
C ALA A 173 4.29 -4.97 -7.07
N VAL A 174 4.20 -5.87 -8.03
CA VAL A 174 5.29 -6.17 -8.99
C VAL A 174 5.10 -5.47 -10.33
N SER A 175 4.06 -4.65 -10.46
CA SER A 175 3.64 -4.01 -11.71
C SER A 175 4.74 -3.13 -12.33
N TYR A 176 5.53 -2.48 -11.50
CA TYR A 176 6.58 -1.56 -11.94
C TYR A 176 8.00 -2.13 -11.78
N THR A 177 8.19 -3.11 -10.91
CA THR A 177 9.51 -3.72 -10.63
C THR A 177 9.82 -4.89 -11.56
N HIS A 178 8.81 -5.67 -11.98
CA HIS A 178 8.96 -6.89 -12.77
C HIS A 178 8.19 -6.84 -14.09
N LEU A 179 7.19 -5.98 -14.23
CA LEU A 179 6.41 -5.78 -15.44
C LEU A 179 6.75 -4.40 -16.02
N THR A 180 7.01 -4.33 -17.33
CA THR A 180 7.14 -3.06 -18.03
C THR A 180 5.76 -2.60 -18.48
N LEU A 181 5.38 -1.39 -18.11
CA LEU A 181 4.24 -0.74 -18.73
C LEU A 181 4.61 -0.39 -20.19
N PRO A 182 3.70 -0.57 -21.15
CA PRO A 182 3.89 0.00 -22.46
C PRO A 182 3.97 1.52 -22.30
N THR A 183 5.17 2.08 -22.38
CA THR A 183 5.33 3.53 -22.47
C THR A 183 4.90 3.93 -23.87
N THR A 184 3.68 4.42 -24.02
CA THR A 184 3.34 5.25 -25.17
C THR A 184 4.09 6.56 -24.97
N PRO A 185 5.02 6.92 -25.88
CA PRO A 185 5.58 8.26 -25.85
C PRO A 185 4.40 9.22 -26.08
N TYR A 186 4.11 10.05 -25.10
CA TYR A 186 3.25 11.20 -25.31
C TYR A 186 4.01 12.13 -26.27
N VAL A 187 3.50 12.23 -27.50
CA VAL A 187 3.94 13.20 -28.48
C VAL A 187 3.29 14.53 -28.14
#